data_61082fe421b8e8772ede6d6a8040cc68
#
_entry.id   61082fe421b8e8772ede6d6a8040cc68
#
_cell.length_a   1.000
_cell.length_b   1.000
_cell.length_c   1.000
_cell.angle_alpha   90.00
_cell.angle_beta   90.00
_cell.angle_gamma   90.00
#
_symmetry.space_group_name_H-M   'P 1'
#
loop_
_entity.id
_entity.type
_entity.pdbx_description
1 polymer ?
#
loop_
_entity_poly.entity_id
_entity_poly.type
_entity_poly.pdbx_seq_one_letter_code
_entity_poly.pdbx_strand_id
1 'polypeptide(L)'
;MSVMKKTIALLLTVALTATVAIGGTLAYLSDEDEDVNVMTLGNVFIDQLERERNEAGDLVDFVDNRPFFPALYPDGFDFQSPTVELPGTDCKLWDATQLKNAHDKIVTVTNTGKSDAYVRTWFAFEKGSAPVYYNQNTSDWTWSAPMYSIHIAGGNYDLYVATYSGILKPGETTPPSLLQFALQREATNEDVNSFGDTYEILVFSQAVQTEGFATADQALTRAFGAADTTPVAANNPWNGLNGVAASAKSLQTTLSKGGKIIVGSNIAVTDDGAAAKNVITADSQIDFTDSVVTLELPNADSSTANWVGVNVDGGKVVFDGTTGGVKTADNDELYAVVVRNGADLTINGGEYIGGTTAVSVTEGFLTINGGYFAAQAEDTSYVINCSDSAFKNGTAQVVIQGGSFLN
;
A
#
# COMPACT_ATOMS: atom_id res chain seq x y z
N MET A 1 13.01 34.87 -44.60
CA MET A 1 12.88 33.57 -43.85
C MET A 1 11.52 32.96 -44.22
N SER A 2 11.52 31.73 -44.78
CA SER A 2 10.30 31.08 -45.28
C SER A 2 9.33 30.79 -44.13
N VAL A 3 8.05 30.80 -44.40
CA VAL A 3 6.96 30.50 -43.44
C VAL A 3 7.26 29.21 -42.71
N MET A 4 7.80 28.20 -43.42
CA MET A 4 8.19 26.93 -42.86
C MET A 4 9.27 27.02 -41.75
N LYS A 5 10.25 27.92 -41.87
CA LYS A 5 11.27 28.15 -40.83
C LYS A 5 10.68 28.85 -39.60
N LYS A 6 9.65 29.67 -39.74
CA LYS A 6 8.94 30.32 -38.63
C LYS A 6 8.05 29.31 -37.90
N THR A 7 7.41 28.41 -38.64
CA THR A 7 6.59 27.33 -38.04
C THR A 7 7.42 26.30 -37.28
N ILE A 8 8.60 25.94 -37.85
CA ILE A 8 9.53 25.02 -37.16
C ILE A 8 10.11 25.67 -35.89
N ALA A 9 10.47 26.97 -35.97
CA ALA A 9 10.95 27.69 -34.78
C ALA A 9 9.87 27.83 -33.71
N LEU A 10 8.59 28.04 -34.09
CA LEU A 10 7.47 28.10 -33.16
C LEU A 10 7.20 26.75 -32.52
N LEU A 11 7.21 25.65 -33.28
CA LEU A 11 7.06 24.30 -32.78
C LEU A 11 8.18 23.87 -31.83
N LEU A 12 9.43 24.25 -32.16
CA LEU A 12 10.58 24.04 -31.28
C LEU A 12 10.46 24.85 -29.98
N THR A 13 9.98 26.10 -30.04
CA THR A 13 9.79 26.94 -28.85
C THR A 13 8.68 26.40 -27.97
N VAL A 14 7.58 25.91 -28.55
CA VAL A 14 6.48 25.27 -27.80
C VAL A 14 6.93 23.92 -27.20
N ALA A 15 7.69 23.13 -27.93
CA ALA A 15 8.28 21.89 -27.41
C ALA A 15 9.26 22.16 -26.27
N LEU A 16 10.13 23.21 -26.39
CA LEU A 16 11.07 23.59 -25.34
C LEU A 16 10.36 24.11 -24.08
N THR A 17 9.31 24.95 -24.28
CA THR A 17 8.52 25.43 -23.12
C THR A 17 7.69 24.33 -22.46
N ALA A 18 7.19 23.36 -23.22
CA ALA A 18 6.52 22.18 -22.65
C ALA A 18 7.51 21.27 -21.88
N THR A 19 8.73 21.08 -22.42
CA THR A 19 9.79 20.32 -21.73
C THR A 19 10.29 21.03 -20.47
N VAL A 20 10.38 22.36 -20.48
CA VAL A 20 10.74 23.16 -19.29
C VAL A 20 9.61 23.15 -18.27
N ALA A 21 8.33 23.16 -18.69
CA ALA A 21 7.19 23.05 -17.78
C ALA A 21 7.07 21.66 -17.17
N ILE A 22 7.34 20.60 -17.94
CA ILE A 22 7.36 19.20 -17.45
C ILE A 22 8.66 18.96 -16.65
N GLY A 23 9.81 19.44 -17.14
CA GLY A 23 11.09 19.36 -16.44
C GLY A 23 11.11 20.15 -15.13
N GLY A 24 10.44 21.32 -15.08
CA GLY A 24 10.29 22.09 -13.85
C GLY A 24 9.44 21.39 -12.78
N THR A 25 8.49 20.58 -13.20
CA THR A 25 7.69 19.76 -12.25
C THR A 25 8.45 18.50 -11.81
N LEU A 26 9.30 17.94 -12.70
CA LEU A 26 10.16 16.79 -12.38
C LEU A 26 11.47 17.22 -11.68
N ALA A 27 11.97 18.44 -11.91
CA ALA A 27 13.15 18.98 -11.24
C ALA A 27 12.95 19.17 -9.72
N TYR A 28 11.72 19.14 -9.23
CA TYR A 28 11.45 19.00 -7.82
C TYR A 28 11.72 17.57 -7.28
N LEU A 29 11.87 16.59 -8.17
CA LEU A 29 12.04 15.19 -7.78
C LEU A 29 13.34 14.56 -8.32
N SER A 30 13.94 15.09 -9.41
CA SER A 30 15.22 14.61 -9.94
C SER A 30 15.87 15.67 -10.82
N ASP A 31 17.13 15.98 -10.57
CA ASP A 31 17.98 16.80 -11.42
C ASP A 31 19.21 15.99 -11.84
N GLU A 32 19.48 15.91 -13.15
CA GLU A 32 20.72 15.39 -13.72
C GLU A 32 21.30 16.46 -14.62
N ASP A 33 22.44 17.05 -14.23
CA ASP A 33 23.26 17.88 -15.12
C ASP A 33 24.73 17.53 -14.96
N GLU A 34 25.39 17.24 -16.09
CA GLU A 34 26.80 16.92 -16.18
C GLU A 34 27.64 18.22 -16.28
N ASP A 35 27.91 18.86 -15.17
CA ASP A 35 29.03 19.77 -15.06
C ASP A 35 29.73 19.60 -13.70
N VAL A 36 31.06 19.68 -13.68
CA VAL A 36 31.97 19.26 -12.61
C VAL A 36 31.85 20.08 -11.30
N ASN A 37 30.69 20.55 -10.99
CA ASN A 37 30.27 20.97 -9.66
C ASN A 37 29.50 19.82 -9.02
N VAL A 38 30.06 19.21 -8.00
CA VAL A 38 29.38 18.19 -7.19
C VAL A 38 28.18 18.85 -6.51
N MET A 39 27.06 18.91 -7.21
CA MET A 39 25.77 19.21 -6.60
C MET A 39 25.27 17.93 -5.96
N THR A 40 25.00 17.98 -4.68
CA THR A 40 24.26 16.93 -4.00
C THR A 40 22.82 17.05 -4.44
N LEU A 41 22.34 16.11 -5.26
CA LEU A 41 20.94 16.05 -5.62
C LEU A 41 20.15 15.83 -4.33
N GLY A 42 19.26 16.77 -4.02
CA GLY A 42 18.29 16.62 -2.96
C GLY A 42 17.30 15.54 -3.36
N ASN A 43 17.10 14.54 -2.51
CA ASN A 43 16.02 13.58 -2.66
C ASN A 43 15.26 13.43 -1.35
N VAL A 44 13.96 13.21 -1.45
CA VAL A 44 13.09 12.89 -0.33
C VAL A 44 12.61 11.47 -0.51
N PHE A 45 12.98 10.61 0.42
CA PHE A 45 12.43 9.27 0.58
C PHE A 45 11.93 9.14 2.00
N ILE A 46 10.81 8.47 2.18
CA ILE A 46 10.24 8.23 3.50
C ILE A 46 9.86 6.76 3.66
N ASP A 47 10.01 6.27 4.90
CA ASP A 47 9.44 5.01 5.35
C ASP A 47 8.33 5.30 6.34
N GLN A 48 7.11 4.85 6.06
CA GLN A 48 6.00 4.86 6.99
C GLN A 48 6.06 3.58 7.82
N LEU A 49 6.01 3.72 9.14
CA LEU A 49 6.01 2.60 10.07
C LEU A 49 4.74 2.62 10.91
N GLU A 50 4.13 1.47 11.04
CA GLU A 50 2.97 1.21 11.88
C GLU A 50 3.38 0.20 12.95
N ARG A 51 3.32 0.60 14.22
CA ARG A 51 3.83 -0.17 15.35
C ARG A 51 2.82 -0.27 16.48
N GLU A 52 3.08 -1.18 17.38
CA GLU A 52 2.36 -1.36 18.63
C GLU A 52 3.33 -1.73 19.76
N ARG A 53 2.88 -1.68 21.00
CA ARG A 53 3.65 -2.20 22.13
C ARG A 53 3.33 -3.67 22.37
N ASN A 54 4.37 -4.48 22.55
CA ASN A 54 4.23 -5.84 23.06
C ASN A 54 3.95 -5.84 24.59
N GLU A 55 3.80 -7.01 25.19
CA GLU A 55 3.57 -7.15 26.63
C GLU A 55 4.70 -6.59 27.51
N ALA A 56 5.93 -6.51 26.99
CA ALA A 56 7.07 -5.90 27.68
C ALA A 56 7.11 -4.38 27.54
N GLY A 57 6.27 -3.79 26.69
CA GLY A 57 6.20 -2.36 26.40
C GLY A 57 7.11 -1.91 25.26
N ASP A 58 7.81 -2.84 24.60
CA ASP A 58 8.67 -2.55 23.45
C ASP A 58 7.83 -2.31 22.19
N LEU A 59 8.28 -1.40 21.32
CA LEU A 59 7.68 -1.16 20.02
C LEU A 59 8.05 -2.28 19.05
N VAL A 60 7.03 -2.96 18.55
CA VAL A 60 7.10 -3.99 17.52
C VAL A 60 6.21 -3.59 16.34
N ASP A 61 6.36 -4.26 15.20
CA ASP A 61 5.50 -4.02 14.05
C ASP A 61 4.05 -4.34 14.41
N PHE A 62 3.12 -3.56 13.85
CA PHE A 62 1.70 -3.74 14.10
C PHE A 62 1.23 -5.10 13.59
N VAL A 63 0.51 -5.84 14.44
CA VAL A 63 -0.03 -7.15 14.07
C VAL A 63 -1.49 -7.02 13.64
N ASP A 64 -1.74 -7.36 12.39
CA ASP A 64 -3.06 -7.36 11.77
C ASP A 64 -3.98 -8.48 12.31
N ASN A 65 -5.26 -8.39 11.95
CA ASN A 65 -6.28 -9.43 12.22
C ASN A 65 -6.50 -9.74 13.71
N ARG A 66 -6.38 -8.75 14.56
CA ARG A 66 -6.74 -8.89 15.99
C ARG A 66 -8.23 -8.74 16.19
N PRO A 67 -8.80 -9.46 17.19
CA PRO A 67 -10.18 -9.25 17.57
C PRO A 67 -10.42 -7.80 18.02
N PHE A 68 -11.39 -7.13 17.42
CA PHE A 68 -11.80 -5.78 17.78
C PHE A 68 -13.03 -5.82 18.68
N PHE A 69 -12.80 -5.75 19.98
CA PHE A 69 -13.84 -5.78 20.99
C PHE A 69 -14.20 -4.41 21.52
N PRO A 70 -15.44 -4.19 21.98
CA PRO A 70 -15.80 -3.00 22.73
C PRO A 70 -14.85 -2.75 23.90
N ALA A 71 -14.44 -1.51 24.06
CA ALA A 71 -13.53 -1.10 25.11
C ALA A 71 -14.23 -1.16 26.48
N LEU A 72 -13.47 -1.43 27.53
CA LEU A 72 -13.97 -1.44 28.90
C LEU A 72 -13.30 -0.29 29.66
N TYR A 73 -14.08 0.67 30.13
CA TYR A 73 -13.62 1.85 30.85
C TYR A 73 -14.66 2.33 31.88
N PRO A 74 -14.23 3.03 32.95
CA PRO A 74 -15.15 3.55 33.97
C PRO A 74 -15.98 4.72 33.42
N ASP A 75 -17.10 5.01 34.08
CA ASP A 75 -17.87 6.20 33.79
C ASP A 75 -17.03 7.46 33.98
N GLY A 76 -17.13 8.39 33.03
CA GLY A 76 -16.34 9.63 33.04
C GLY A 76 -14.89 9.47 32.56
N PHE A 77 -14.52 8.34 31.96
CA PHE A 77 -13.22 8.22 31.30
C PHE A 77 -13.07 9.26 30.18
N ASP A 78 -11.98 10.02 30.22
CA ASP A 78 -11.72 11.10 29.28
C ASP A 78 -10.72 10.64 28.20
N PHE A 79 -11.23 10.36 27.02
CA PHE A 79 -10.42 9.99 25.84
C PHE A 79 -9.51 11.13 25.35
N GLN A 80 -9.79 12.39 25.74
CA GLN A 80 -9.00 13.56 25.33
C GLN A 80 -7.81 13.85 26.27
N SER A 81 -7.70 13.11 27.37
CA SER A 81 -6.66 13.31 28.37
C SER A 81 -5.83 12.04 28.60
N PRO A 82 -5.09 11.55 27.61
CA PRO A 82 -4.19 10.40 27.77
C PRO A 82 -3.06 10.75 28.75
N THR A 83 -2.65 9.81 29.61
CA THR A 83 -1.77 10.08 30.75
C THR A 83 -0.46 9.29 30.77
N VAL A 84 -0.37 8.17 30.05
CA VAL A 84 0.81 7.28 30.07
C VAL A 84 1.80 7.70 29.00
N GLU A 85 3.04 7.94 29.38
CA GLU A 85 4.10 8.30 28.42
C GLU A 85 4.42 7.14 27.47
N LEU A 86 4.51 7.44 26.18
CA LEU A 86 5.13 6.53 25.22
C LEU A 86 6.66 6.66 25.35
N PRO A 87 7.38 5.60 25.76
CA PRO A 87 8.81 5.68 26.03
C PRO A 87 9.61 6.29 24.86
N GLY A 88 10.49 7.26 25.19
CA GLY A 88 11.32 7.95 24.21
C GLY A 88 10.62 9.08 23.45
N THR A 89 9.41 9.45 23.84
CA THR A 89 8.64 10.55 23.23
C THR A 89 7.92 11.37 24.32
N ASP A 90 7.40 12.54 23.94
CA ASP A 90 6.50 13.33 24.79
C ASP A 90 5.02 12.95 24.60
N CYS A 91 4.74 11.99 23.74
CA CYS A 91 3.39 11.53 23.42
C CYS A 91 2.77 10.78 24.60
N LYS A 92 1.46 10.90 24.74
CA LYS A 92 0.71 10.24 25.80
C LYS A 92 -0.24 9.20 25.24
N LEU A 93 -0.29 8.09 25.91
CA LEU A 93 -1.18 6.96 25.63
C LEU A 93 -2.30 6.92 26.69
N TRP A 94 -3.41 6.30 26.34
CA TRP A 94 -4.42 5.93 27.30
C TRP A 94 -3.88 4.89 28.28
N ASP A 95 -4.30 5.01 29.52
CA ASP A 95 -3.88 4.09 30.57
C ASP A 95 -4.59 2.72 30.42
N ALA A 96 -3.83 1.70 30.07
CA ALA A 96 -4.31 0.34 29.91
C ALA A 96 -4.84 -0.28 31.23
N THR A 97 -4.59 0.32 32.39
CA THR A 97 -5.20 -0.10 33.65
C THR A 97 -6.67 0.33 33.75
N GLN A 98 -7.03 1.43 33.13
CA GLN A 98 -8.37 2.01 33.11
C GLN A 98 -9.14 1.72 31.82
N LEU A 99 -8.47 1.68 30.66
CA LEU A 99 -9.06 1.40 29.35
C LEU A 99 -8.57 0.05 28.83
N LYS A 100 -9.44 -0.97 28.84
CA LYS A 100 -9.14 -2.26 28.24
C LYS A 100 -9.65 -2.34 26.81
N ASN A 101 -9.08 -3.23 26.00
CA ASN A 101 -9.40 -3.42 24.59
C ASN A 101 -9.17 -2.20 23.71
N ALA A 102 -8.32 -1.26 24.16
CA ALA A 102 -7.72 -0.29 23.25
C ALA A 102 -6.53 -0.94 22.54
N HIS A 103 -6.34 -0.59 21.29
CA HIS A 103 -5.24 -1.07 20.47
C HIS A 103 -4.26 0.07 20.19
N ASP A 104 -2.98 -0.21 20.31
CA ASP A 104 -1.94 0.69 19.84
C ASP A 104 -1.90 0.65 18.30
N LYS A 105 -1.82 1.79 17.66
CA LYS A 105 -1.55 1.98 16.23
C LYS A 105 -0.64 3.21 16.11
N ILE A 106 0.63 2.98 16.36
CA ILE A 106 1.65 4.04 16.47
C ILE A 106 2.24 4.27 15.08
N VAL A 107 1.78 5.36 14.44
CA VAL A 107 2.14 5.68 13.06
C VAL A 107 3.23 6.76 13.05
N THR A 108 4.38 6.43 12.49
CA THR A 108 5.52 7.33 12.34
C THR A 108 6.03 7.36 10.90
N VAL A 109 6.79 8.39 10.54
CA VAL A 109 7.42 8.54 9.24
C VAL A 109 8.89 8.86 9.45
N THR A 110 9.77 8.08 8.82
CA THR A 110 11.22 8.28 8.84
C THR A 110 11.68 8.86 7.50
N ASN A 111 12.49 9.91 7.53
CA ASN A 111 13.13 10.44 6.32
C ASN A 111 14.40 9.65 6.01
N THR A 112 14.32 8.77 5.04
CA THR A 112 15.47 7.98 4.54
C THR A 112 16.17 8.64 3.37
N GLY A 113 15.70 9.84 2.97
CA GLY A 113 16.29 10.65 1.92
C GLY A 113 17.49 11.48 2.40
N LYS A 114 17.87 12.47 1.61
CA LYS A 114 19.03 13.35 1.85
C LYS A 114 18.64 14.80 2.07
N SER A 115 17.39 15.16 1.89
CA SER A 115 16.87 16.51 2.03
C SER A 115 15.88 16.61 3.17
N ASP A 116 15.84 17.77 3.81
CA ASP A 116 14.81 18.13 4.77
C ASP A 116 13.43 18.04 4.11
N ALA A 117 12.43 17.55 4.83
CA ALA A 117 11.11 17.29 4.29
C ALA A 117 9.97 17.87 5.15
N TYR A 118 8.93 18.34 4.47
CA TYR A 118 7.59 18.49 5.03
C TYR A 118 6.80 17.20 4.81
N VAL A 119 6.03 16.80 5.80
CA VAL A 119 5.29 15.52 5.81
C VAL A 119 3.82 15.74 6.09
N ARG A 120 2.95 15.04 5.36
CA ARG A 120 1.56 14.82 5.74
C ARG A 120 1.19 13.35 5.64
N THR A 121 0.29 12.92 6.52
CA THR A 121 -0.24 11.56 6.55
C THR A 121 -1.75 11.61 6.41
N TRP A 122 -2.28 10.85 5.47
CA TRP A 122 -3.69 10.62 5.27
C TRP A 122 -4.14 9.42 6.08
N PHE A 123 -5.33 9.52 6.65
CA PHE A 123 -6.00 8.44 7.35
C PHE A 123 -7.39 8.25 6.77
N ALA A 124 -7.75 7.01 6.45
CA ALA A 124 -9.11 6.63 6.19
C ALA A 124 -9.55 5.66 7.29
N PHE A 125 -10.41 6.13 8.18
CA PHE A 125 -10.96 5.33 9.27
C PHE A 125 -12.28 4.72 8.82
N GLU A 126 -12.38 3.41 8.90
CA GLU A 126 -13.59 2.71 8.55
C GLU A 126 -14.75 3.17 9.44
N LYS A 127 -15.93 3.36 8.84
CA LYS A 127 -17.13 3.87 9.50
C LYS A 127 -18.17 2.78 9.66
N GLY A 128 -18.38 2.36 10.89
CA GLY A 128 -19.45 1.48 11.27
C GLY A 128 -20.60 2.19 11.97
N SER A 129 -21.50 1.43 12.57
CA SER A 129 -22.64 1.94 13.34
C SER A 129 -22.22 2.52 14.69
N ALA A 130 -21.21 1.93 15.35
CA ALA A 130 -20.68 2.42 16.61
C ALA A 130 -19.46 3.35 16.42
N PRO A 131 -19.32 4.38 17.25
CA PRO A 131 -18.14 5.24 17.24
C PRO A 131 -16.86 4.49 17.63
N VAL A 132 -15.78 4.86 16.97
CA VAL A 132 -14.41 4.49 17.34
C VAL A 132 -13.70 5.74 17.83
N TYR A 133 -12.99 5.62 18.94
CA TYR A 133 -12.18 6.71 19.52
C TYR A 133 -10.74 6.58 19.05
N TYR A 134 -10.10 7.72 18.76
CA TYR A 134 -8.72 7.79 18.29
C TYR A 134 -7.90 8.69 19.22
N ASN A 135 -6.75 8.20 19.65
CA ASN A 135 -5.73 8.97 20.33
C ASN A 135 -4.78 9.58 19.29
N GLN A 136 -5.05 10.81 18.92
CA GLN A 136 -4.32 11.57 17.90
C GLN A 136 -3.29 12.47 18.58
N ASN A 137 -2.07 12.51 18.06
CA ASN A 137 -1.08 13.50 18.51
C ASN A 137 -1.40 14.87 17.90
N THR A 138 -1.99 15.74 18.67
CA THR A 138 -2.31 17.13 18.28
C THR A 138 -1.24 18.13 18.70
N SER A 139 -0.19 17.71 19.42
CA SER A 139 0.93 18.57 19.82
C SER A 139 1.91 18.80 18.67
N ASP A 140 2.25 17.72 17.95
CA ASP A 140 3.24 17.74 16.87
C ASP A 140 2.61 17.74 15.48
N TRP A 141 1.33 17.39 15.38
CA TRP A 141 0.61 17.27 14.14
C TRP A 141 -0.64 18.14 14.12
N THR A 142 -0.85 18.82 13.00
CA THR A 142 -2.11 19.54 12.75
C THR A 142 -3.06 18.60 12.01
N TRP A 143 -4.13 18.20 12.69
CA TRP A 143 -5.17 17.33 12.15
C TRP A 143 -6.29 18.15 11.51
N SER A 144 -6.75 17.73 10.32
CA SER A 144 -7.99 18.23 9.77
C SER A 144 -9.20 17.76 10.60
N ALA A 145 -10.33 18.47 10.50
CA ALA A 145 -11.61 17.86 10.80
C ALA A 145 -11.86 16.67 9.83
N PRO A 146 -12.83 15.78 10.11
CA PRO A 146 -13.27 14.80 9.12
C PRO A 146 -13.62 15.53 7.83
N MET A 147 -12.90 15.23 6.74
CA MET A 147 -13.04 15.99 5.51
C MET A 147 -14.31 15.56 4.76
N TYR A 148 -14.42 14.27 4.53
CA TYR A 148 -15.57 13.63 3.87
C TYR A 148 -15.48 12.12 4.01
N SER A 149 -16.60 11.43 3.78
CA SER A 149 -16.61 9.98 3.70
C SER A 149 -16.39 9.53 2.26
N ILE A 150 -15.58 8.48 2.10
CA ILE A 150 -15.39 7.79 0.81
C ILE A 150 -15.90 6.37 0.90
N HIS A 151 -16.24 5.80 -0.25
CA HIS A 151 -16.67 4.41 -0.35
C HIS A 151 -15.59 3.60 -1.06
N ILE A 152 -15.04 2.60 -0.36
CA ILE A 152 -13.99 1.73 -0.88
C ILE A 152 -14.46 0.28 -0.71
N ALA A 153 -14.61 -0.45 -1.80
CA ALA A 153 -14.92 -1.89 -1.83
C ALA A 153 -16.07 -2.38 -0.96
N GLY A 154 -17.03 -1.51 -0.64
CA GLY A 154 -18.18 -1.86 0.19
C GLY A 154 -18.12 -1.30 1.61
N GLY A 155 -16.97 -0.77 2.05
CA GLY A 155 -16.82 -0.03 3.31
C GLY A 155 -16.96 1.48 3.11
N ASN A 156 -17.39 2.18 4.14
CA ASN A 156 -17.37 3.63 4.20
C ASN A 156 -16.23 4.07 5.13
N TYR A 157 -15.48 5.09 4.73
CA TYR A 157 -14.35 5.58 5.50
C TYR A 157 -14.47 7.09 5.66
N ASP A 158 -14.18 7.58 6.87
CA ASP A 158 -14.03 9.02 7.13
C ASP A 158 -12.55 9.39 6.93
N LEU A 159 -12.29 10.37 6.05
CA LEU A 159 -10.93 10.82 5.72
C LEU A 159 -10.46 11.95 6.62
N TYR A 160 -9.20 11.84 7.05
CA TYR A 160 -8.47 12.85 7.79
C TYR A 160 -7.09 13.06 7.19
N VAL A 161 -6.54 14.25 7.40
CA VAL A 161 -5.15 14.57 7.09
C VAL A 161 -4.48 15.10 8.34
N ALA A 162 -3.33 14.54 8.68
CA ALA A 162 -2.42 15.05 9.69
C ALA A 162 -1.17 15.63 9.01
N THR A 163 -0.86 16.88 9.24
CA THR A 163 0.35 17.54 8.74
C THR A 163 1.33 17.71 9.89
N TYR A 164 2.55 17.19 9.73
CA TYR A 164 3.60 17.38 10.72
C TYR A 164 3.99 18.85 10.83
N SER A 165 4.02 19.37 12.04
CA SER A 165 4.27 20.79 12.31
C SER A 165 5.75 21.17 12.20
N GLY A 166 6.65 20.19 12.26
CA GLY A 166 8.09 20.36 12.15
C GLY A 166 8.65 20.15 10.76
N ILE A 167 9.97 20.21 10.65
CA ILE A 167 10.74 19.78 9.48
C ILE A 167 11.40 18.46 9.82
N LEU A 168 11.20 17.45 8.96
CA LEU A 168 11.77 16.13 9.12
C LEU A 168 13.12 16.06 8.40
N LYS A 169 14.22 16.04 9.16
CA LYS A 169 15.57 15.97 8.61
C LYS A 169 15.95 14.56 8.18
N PRO A 170 16.97 14.43 7.30
CA PRO A 170 17.52 13.12 6.95
C PRO A 170 17.89 12.28 8.17
N GLY A 171 17.41 11.04 8.21
CA GLY A 171 17.61 10.09 9.29
C GLY A 171 16.73 10.30 10.53
N GLU A 172 15.93 11.36 10.59
CA GLU A 172 14.97 11.57 11.68
C GLU A 172 13.65 10.84 11.42
N THR A 173 12.97 10.51 12.52
CA THR A 173 11.62 9.95 12.53
C THR A 173 10.69 10.95 13.21
N THR A 174 9.51 11.14 12.67
CA THR A 174 8.49 12.01 13.28
C THR A 174 8.04 11.47 14.64
N PRO A 175 7.58 12.33 15.57
CA PRO A 175 6.67 11.87 16.62
C PRO A 175 5.47 11.14 15.98
N PRO A 176 4.89 10.14 16.67
CA PRO A 176 3.70 9.45 16.15
C PRO A 176 2.57 10.42 15.83
N SER A 177 1.89 10.21 14.71
CA SER A 177 0.68 10.95 14.35
C SER A 177 -0.57 10.36 15.00
N LEU A 178 -0.79 9.05 14.82
CA LEU A 178 -1.81 8.27 15.51
C LEU A 178 -1.12 7.41 16.57
N LEU A 179 -1.76 7.20 17.70
CA LEU A 179 -1.21 6.45 18.83
C LEU A 179 -2.04 5.22 19.16
N GLN A 180 -3.37 5.37 19.30
CA GLN A 180 -4.26 4.30 19.73
C GLN A 180 -5.66 4.47 19.14
N PHE A 181 -6.43 3.40 19.14
CA PHE A 181 -7.85 3.43 18.84
C PHE A 181 -8.63 2.47 19.75
N ALA A 182 -9.92 2.74 19.96
CA ALA A 182 -10.77 1.93 20.82
C ALA A 182 -12.23 2.01 20.34
N LEU A 183 -12.92 0.87 20.30
CA LEU A 183 -14.35 0.81 20.02
C LEU A 183 -15.14 1.23 21.25
N GLN A 184 -16.21 2.01 21.06
CA GLN A 184 -17.12 2.40 22.14
C GLN A 184 -17.60 1.17 22.95
N ARG A 185 -17.65 1.31 24.30
CA ARG A 185 -18.02 0.19 25.20
C ARG A 185 -19.45 -0.29 25.05
N GLU A 186 -20.36 0.56 24.60
CA GLU A 186 -21.76 0.27 24.39
C GLU A 186 -22.05 -0.42 23.04
N ALA A 187 -21.01 -0.63 22.20
CA ALA A 187 -21.16 -1.29 20.92
C ALA A 187 -21.68 -2.72 21.08
N THR A 188 -22.71 -3.02 20.30
CA THR A 188 -23.34 -4.34 20.23
C THR A 188 -22.67 -5.23 19.20
N ASN A 189 -23.04 -6.52 19.18
CA ASN A 189 -22.59 -7.41 18.09
C ASN A 189 -23.06 -6.95 16.70
N GLU A 190 -24.21 -6.29 16.61
CA GLU A 190 -24.70 -5.71 15.35
C GLU A 190 -23.79 -4.55 14.89
N ASP A 191 -23.37 -3.70 15.82
CA ASP A 191 -22.44 -2.62 15.54
C ASP A 191 -21.07 -3.15 15.10
N VAL A 192 -20.54 -4.17 15.77
CA VAL A 192 -19.28 -4.81 15.36
C VAL A 192 -19.41 -5.42 13.97
N ASN A 193 -20.49 -6.11 13.68
CA ASN A 193 -20.74 -6.69 12.36
C ASN A 193 -20.93 -5.63 11.25
N SER A 194 -21.22 -4.38 11.60
CA SER A 194 -21.34 -3.30 10.62
C SER A 194 -20.02 -2.93 9.95
N PHE A 195 -18.86 -3.27 10.56
CA PHE A 195 -17.53 -3.13 9.96
C PHE A 195 -17.19 -4.28 9.00
N GLY A 196 -18.04 -5.31 8.87
CA GLY A 196 -17.76 -6.48 8.07
C GLY A 196 -16.91 -7.52 8.81
N ASP A 197 -15.91 -8.09 8.12
CA ASP A 197 -15.07 -9.16 8.72
C ASP A 197 -13.89 -8.58 9.52
N THR A 198 -13.46 -7.34 9.22
CA THR A 198 -12.31 -6.65 9.83
C THR A 198 -12.64 -5.19 10.03
N TYR A 199 -11.96 -4.53 10.98
CA TYR A 199 -11.93 -3.07 11.11
C TYR A 199 -10.66 -2.54 10.44
N GLU A 200 -10.81 -1.61 9.51
CA GLU A 200 -9.70 -1.13 8.69
C GLU A 200 -9.35 0.33 8.96
N ILE A 201 -8.07 0.60 9.08
CA ILE A 201 -7.49 1.94 9.12
C ILE A 201 -6.45 2.02 8.00
N LEU A 202 -6.75 2.78 6.94
CA LEU A 202 -5.82 2.99 5.85
C LEU A 202 -4.94 4.20 6.16
N VAL A 203 -3.64 4.06 5.96
CA VAL A 203 -2.67 5.12 6.23
C VAL A 203 -1.80 5.34 5.00
N PHE A 204 -1.57 6.60 4.63
CA PHE A 204 -0.74 6.95 3.49
C PHE A 204 0.02 8.25 3.75
N SER A 205 1.34 8.19 3.75
CA SER A 205 2.19 9.35 4.00
C SER A 205 2.78 9.93 2.72
N GLN A 206 2.91 11.25 2.70
CA GLN A 206 3.50 12.03 1.61
C GLN A 206 4.54 12.98 2.18
N ALA A 207 5.67 13.08 1.51
CA ALA A 207 6.72 14.03 1.89
C ALA A 207 7.25 14.79 0.67
N VAL A 208 7.64 16.02 0.90
CA VAL A 208 8.22 16.91 -0.11
C VAL A 208 9.36 17.72 0.51
N GLN A 209 10.40 18.04 -0.27
CA GLN A 209 11.50 18.87 0.20
C GLN A 209 11.03 20.24 0.72
N THR A 210 11.75 20.79 1.68
CA THR A 210 11.46 22.11 2.24
C THR A 210 12.00 23.25 1.36
N GLU A 211 13.05 22.98 0.59
CA GLU A 211 13.74 23.99 -0.21
C GLU A 211 12.80 24.64 -1.23
N GLY A 212 12.80 25.97 -1.23
CA GLY A 212 11.94 26.79 -2.10
C GLY A 212 10.53 27.05 -1.57
N PHE A 213 10.18 26.57 -0.37
CA PHE A 213 8.85 26.76 0.24
C PHE A 213 8.96 27.38 1.64
N ALA A 214 8.02 28.28 1.94
CA ALA A 214 7.95 28.89 3.26
C ALA A 214 7.17 28.06 4.28
N THR A 215 6.27 27.20 3.85
CA THR A 215 5.39 26.40 4.71
C THR A 215 5.15 24.99 4.16
N ALA A 216 4.83 24.06 5.04
CA ALA A 216 4.42 22.70 4.70
C ALA A 216 3.21 22.68 3.75
N ASP A 217 2.21 23.51 4.02
CA ASP A 217 1.01 23.59 3.19
C ASP A 217 1.32 23.99 1.75
N GLN A 218 2.15 25.00 1.54
CA GLN A 218 2.57 25.41 0.20
C GLN A 218 3.32 24.31 -0.54
N ALA A 219 4.25 23.64 0.12
CA ALA A 219 5.06 22.59 -0.47
C ALA A 219 4.22 21.35 -0.82
N LEU A 220 3.44 20.85 0.13
CA LEU A 220 2.59 19.66 -0.02
C LEU A 220 1.48 19.90 -1.05
N THR A 221 0.84 21.09 -1.03
CA THR A 221 -0.16 21.45 -2.04
C THR A 221 0.46 21.54 -3.44
N ARG A 222 1.66 22.07 -3.56
CA ARG A 222 2.35 22.18 -4.85
C ARG A 222 2.74 20.81 -5.42
N ALA A 223 3.20 19.91 -4.57
CA ALA A 223 3.67 18.59 -4.97
C ALA A 223 2.53 17.60 -5.24
N PHE A 224 1.51 17.59 -4.37
CA PHE A 224 0.49 16.53 -4.35
C PHE A 224 -0.95 17.06 -4.49
N GLY A 225 -1.13 18.36 -4.66
CA GLY A 225 -2.44 19.01 -4.60
C GLY A 225 -2.89 19.31 -3.17
N ALA A 226 -3.84 20.24 -3.04
CA ALA A 226 -4.43 20.57 -1.76
C ALA A 226 -5.17 19.35 -1.19
N ALA A 227 -5.16 19.21 0.13
CA ALA A 227 -6.07 18.31 0.80
C ALA A 227 -7.48 18.89 0.60
N ASP A 228 -8.25 18.27 -0.28
CA ASP A 228 -9.56 18.77 -0.68
C ASP A 228 -10.64 18.24 0.27
N THR A 229 -11.65 19.07 0.52
CA THR A 229 -12.80 18.75 1.36
C THR A 229 -13.99 18.21 0.58
N THR A 230 -13.83 17.98 -0.73
CA THR A 230 -14.88 17.45 -1.57
C THR A 230 -14.85 15.92 -1.66
N PRO A 231 -15.99 15.23 -1.73
CA PRO A 231 -16.05 13.77 -1.80
C PRO A 231 -15.34 13.13 -3.02
N VAL A 232 -14.96 13.94 -4.01
CA VAL A 232 -14.36 13.49 -5.28
C VAL A 232 -12.98 14.13 -5.47
N ALA A 233 -12.24 14.35 -4.39
CA ALA A 233 -10.91 14.95 -4.47
C ALA A 233 -9.97 14.13 -5.36
N ALA A 234 -9.51 14.71 -6.45
CA ALA A 234 -8.63 14.04 -7.41
C ALA A 234 -7.24 13.69 -6.82
N ASN A 235 -6.86 14.37 -5.75
CA ASN A 235 -5.60 14.20 -5.01
C ASN A 235 -5.74 13.30 -3.76
N ASN A 236 -6.91 12.73 -3.54
CA ASN A 236 -7.11 11.68 -2.54
C ASN A 236 -6.27 10.46 -2.92
N PRO A 237 -5.39 9.95 -2.04
CA PRO A 237 -4.50 8.82 -2.36
C PRO A 237 -5.27 7.54 -2.71
N TRP A 238 -6.51 7.40 -2.24
CA TRP A 238 -7.37 6.26 -2.55
C TRP A 238 -8.36 6.53 -3.68
N ASN A 239 -8.21 7.65 -4.40
CA ASN A 239 -9.05 7.93 -5.57
C ASN A 239 -8.86 6.84 -6.63
N GLY A 240 -9.96 6.23 -7.06
CA GLY A 240 -9.95 5.07 -7.96
C GLY A 240 -9.59 3.75 -7.27
N LEU A 241 -9.38 3.72 -5.94
CA LEU A 241 -9.23 2.48 -5.19
C LEU A 241 -10.55 1.71 -5.20
N ASN A 242 -10.52 0.49 -5.74
CA ASN A 242 -11.69 -0.38 -5.83
C ASN A 242 -11.81 -1.34 -4.65
N GLY A 243 -10.78 -1.45 -3.84
CA GLY A 243 -10.84 -2.24 -2.64
C GLY A 243 -9.55 -2.35 -1.85
N VAL A 244 -9.73 -2.72 -0.59
CA VAL A 244 -8.69 -3.19 0.30
C VAL A 244 -8.95 -4.68 0.55
N ALA A 245 -7.93 -5.50 0.31
CA ALA A 245 -7.96 -6.91 0.61
C ALA A 245 -7.26 -7.14 1.96
N ALA A 246 -8.02 -7.49 2.99
CA ALA A 246 -7.52 -7.77 4.34
C ALA A 246 -7.86 -9.20 4.82
N SER A 247 -8.58 -9.97 4.01
CA SER A 247 -8.93 -11.36 4.27
C SER A 247 -9.07 -12.14 2.96
N ALA A 248 -9.06 -13.46 3.00
CA ALA A 248 -9.27 -14.29 1.81
C ALA A 248 -10.59 -13.96 1.09
N LYS A 249 -11.64 -13.65 1.84
CA LYS A 249 -12.94 -13.26 1.27
C LYS A 249 -12.92 -11.88 0.63
N SER A 250 -12.32 -10.87 1.27
CA SER A 250 -12.19 -9.53 0.69
C SER A 250 -11.24 -9.54 -0.51
N LEU A 251 -10.17 -10.34 -0.50
CA LEU A 251 -9.29 -10.55 -1.64
C LEU A 251 -10.07 -11.02 -2.88
N GLN A 252 -10.86 -12.08 -2.76
CA GLN A 252 -11.69 -12.60 -3.85
C GLN A 252 -12.64 -11.53 -4.40
N THR A 253 -13.29 -10.79 -3.50
CA THR A 253 -14.24 -9.74 -3.88
C THR A 253 -13.56 -8.60 -4.62
N THR A 254 -12.39 -8.16 -4.17
CA THR A 254 -11.65 -7.07 -4.79
C THR A 254 -11.05 -7.49 -6.13
N LEU A 255 -10.41 -8.67 -6.21
CA LEU A 255 -9.84 -9.19 -7.45
C LEU A 255 -10.90 -9.34 -8.56
N SER A 256 -12.10 -9.82 -8.20
CA SER A 256 -13.19 -9.97 -9.17
C SER A 256 -13.73 -8.64 -9.73
N LYS A 257 -13.56 -7.53 -9.01
CA LYS A 257 -13.99 -6.19 -9.46
C LYS A 257 -12.96 -5.51 -10.34
N GLY A 258 -11.69 -5.86 -10.21
CA GLY A 258 -10.59 -5.18 -10.89
C GLY A 258 -10.35 -3.76 -10.39
N GLY A 259 -9.53 -2.99 -11.12
CA GLY A 259 -9.15 -1.62 -10.80
C GLY A 259 -8.00 -1.55 -9.79
N LYS A 260 -7.89 -0.47 -9.04
CA LYS A 260 -6.82 -0.29 -8.05
C LYS A 260 -7.19 -0.99 -6.74
N ILE A 261 -6.32 -1.90 -6.28
CA ILE A 261 -6.52 -2.72 -5.08
C ILE A 261 -5.27 -2.62 -4.21
N ILE A 262 -5.46 -2.49 -2.91
CA ILE A 262 -4.38 -2.60 -1.91
C ILE A 262 -4.57 -3.89 -1.13
N VAL A 263 -3.50 -4.65 -0.94
CA VAL A 263 -3.46 -5.77 0.00
C VAL A 263 -3.03 -5.21 1.36
N GLY A 264 -4.00 -4.99 2.23
CA GLY A 264 -3.83 -4.24 3.49
C GLY A 264 -3.30 -5.06 4.66
N SER A 265 -3.17 -6.38 4.51
CA SER A 265 -2.62 -7.28 5.54
C SER A 265 -2.14 -8.59 4.93
N ASN A 266 -1.37 -9.38 5.68
CA ASN A 266 -1.05 -10.75 5.30
C ASN A 266 -2.31 -11.60 5.26
N ILE A 267 -2.53 -12.31 4.14
CA ILE A 267 -3.72 -13.10 3.90
C ILE A 267 -3.34 -14.56 3.70
N ALA A 268 -3.81 -15.45 4.58
CA ALA A 268 -3.71 -16.88 4.39
C ALA A 268 -4.95 -17.41 3.64
N VAL A 269 -4.73 -18.15 2.57
CA VAL A 269 -5.76 -18.86 1.79
C VAL A 269 -5.57 -20.36 2.05
N THR A 270 -6.41 -20.91 2.91
CA THR A 270 -6.28 -22.28 3.44
C THR A 270 -7.29 -23.25 2.82
N ASP A 271 -8.19 -22.77 1.99
CA ASP A 271 -9.27 -23.51 1.38
C ASP A 271 -9.14 -23.54 -0.16
N ASP A 272 -9.18 -24.72 -0.74
CA ASP A 272 -9.08 -24.94 -2.19
C ASP A 272 -10.18 -24.21 -2.96
N GLY A 273 -11.41 -24.24 -2.49
CA GLY A 273 -12.53 -23.52 -3.07
C GLY A 273 -12.37 -21.99 -2.98
N ALA A 274 -11.66 -21.48 -1.96
CA ALA A 274 -11.28 -20.08 -1.85
C ALA A 274 -10.20 -19.71 -2.86
N ALA A 275 -9.16 -20.52 -3.01
CA ALA A 275 -8.09 -20.32 -3.99
C ALA A 275 -8.63 -20.21 -5.43
N ALA A 276 -9.63 -21.01 -5.79
CA ALA A 276 -10.30 -20.98 -7.09
C ALA A 276 -10.90 -19.61 -7.45
N LYS A 277 -11.17 -18.76 -6.46
CA LYS A 277 -11.82 -17.46 -6.63
C LYS A 277 -10.82 -16.30 -6.67
N ASN A 278 -9.54 -16.56 -6.46
CA ASN A 278 -8.48 -15.55 -6.57
C ASN A 278 -8.16 -15.32 -8.06
N VAL A 279 -9.11 -14.76 -8.80
CA VAL A 279 -9.04 -14.59 -10.26
C VAL A 279 -9.23 -13.14 -10.64
N ILE A 280 -8.33 -12.62 -11.47
CA ILE A 280 -8.38 -11.28 -12.05
C ILE A 280 -8.75 -11.42 -13.52
N THR A 281 -9.86 -10.83 -13.94
CA THR A 281 -10.36 -10.88 -15.33
C THR A 281 -10.44 -9.51 -15.99
N ALA A 282 -10.14 -8.44 -15.27
CA ALA A 282 -10.25 -7.06 -15.72
C ALA A 282 -8.96 -6.29 -15.45
N ASP A 283 -8.79 -5.15 -16.12
CA ASP A 283 -7.67 -4.24 -15.87
C ASP A 283 -7.56 -3.90 -14.39
N SER A 284 -6.37 -4.14 -13.82
CA SER A 284 -6.15 -4.03 -12.38
C SER A 284 -4.75 -3.55 -12.05
N GLN A 285 -4.63 -2.84 -10.94
CA GLN A 285 -3.37 -2.55 -10.28
C GLN A 285 -3.44 -3.05 -8.84
N ILE A 286 -2.63 -4.03 -8.49
CA ILE A 286 -2.60 -4.64 -7.17
C ILE A 286 -1.34 -4.17 -6.46
N ASP A 287 -1.50 -3.46 -5.37
CA ASP A 287 -0.41 -3.01 -4.51
C ASP A 287 -0.33 -3.90 -3.27
N PHE A 288 0.70 -4.71 -3.21
CA PHE A 288 0.97 -5.58 -2.06
C PHE A 288 1.72 -4.83 -0.95
N THR A 289 2.44 -3.75 -1.26
CA THR A 289 3.37 -3.07 -0.35
C THR A 289 4.28 -4.09 0.34
N ASP A 290 4.01 -4.40 1.62
CA ASP A 290 4.73 -5.41 2.40
C ASP A 290 3.83 -6.62 2.77
N SER A 291 2.58 -6.64 2.31
CA SER A 291 1.61 -7.69 2.63
C SER A 291 1.73 -8.88 1.69
N VAL A 292 1.59 -10.08 2.23
CA VAL A 292 1.74 -11.34 1.49
C VAL A 292 0.43 -12.10 1.44
N VAL A 293 0.04 -12.51 0.24
CA VAL A 293 -1.01 -13.51 0.04
C VAL A 293 -0.36 -14.89 0.01
N THR A 294 -0.65 -15.73 1.00
CA THR A 294 -0.08 -17.08 1.11
C THR A 294 -1.13 -18.13 0.82
N LEU A 295 -0.89 -18.98 -0.18
CA LEU A 295 -1.70 -20.17 -0.44
C LEU A 295 -1.19 -21.33 0.42
N GLU A 296 -1.92 -21.66 1.47
CA GLU A 296 -1.56 -22.69 2.46
C GLU A 296 -2.28 -24.01 2.16
N LEU A 297 -1.93 -24.68 1.07
CA LEU A 297 -2.45 -26.00 0.70
C LEU A 297 -1.31 -27.03 0.69
N PRO A 298 -0.74 -27.41 1.85
CA PRO A 298 0.43 -28.28 1.92
C PRO A 298 0.16 -29.72 1.42
N ASN A 299 -1.10 -30.12 1.35
CA ASN A 299 -1.51 -31.44 0.89
C ASN A 299 -2.19 -31.42 -0.49
N ALA A 300 -1.98 -30.35 -1.27
CA ALA A 300 -2.47 -30.30 -2.65
C ALA A 300 -1.84 -31.42 -3.47
N ASP A 301 -2.62 -32.05 -4.33
CA ASP A 301 -2.19 -33.09 -5.25
C ASP A 301 -2.81 -32.89 -6.63
N SER A 302 -2.46 -33.73 -7.61
CA SER A 302 -2.94 -33.60 -8.98
C SER A 302 -4.47 -33.71 -9.14
N SER A 303 -5.20 -34.09 -8.10
CA SER A 303 -6.67 -34.07 -8.05
C SER A 303 -7.25 -32.73 -7.58
N THR A 304 -6.40 -31.87 -7.01
CA THR A 304 -6.77 -30.54 -6.53
C THR A 304 -6.87 -29.57 -7.70
N ALA A 305 -8.00 -28.94 -7.92
CA ALA A 305 -8.26 -28.13 -9.10
C ALA A 305 -7.69 -26.69 -9.03
N ASN A 306 -7.20 -26.25 -7.86
CA ASN A 306 -6.95 -24.83 -7.58
C ASN A 306 -5.60 -24.61 -6.92
N TRP A 307 -4.54 -24.83 -7.66
CA TRP A 307 -3.14 -24.81 -7.20
C TRP A 307 -2.47 -23.45 -7.32
N VAL A 308 -3.23 -22.40 -7.50
CA VAL A 308 -2.71 -21.09 -7.84
C VAL A 308 -3.07 -20.06 -6.78
N GLY A 309 -2.08 -19.34 -6.27
CA GLY A 309 -2.29 -18.25 -5.33
C GLY A 309 -3.12 -17.13 -5.94
N VAL A 310 -2.74 -16.65 -7.13
CA VAL A 310 -3.48 -15.65 -7.91
C VAL A 310 -3.50 -16.01 -9.40
N ASN A 311 -4.68 -16.12 -9.98
CA ASN A 311 -4.88 -16.29 -11.43
C ASN A 311 -5.09 -14.94 -12.12
N VAL A 312 -4.26 -14.61 -13.10
CA VAL A 312 -4.45 -13.48 -14.00
C VAL A 312 -5.04 -14.02 -15.31
N ASP A 313 -6.36 -13.90 -15.44
CA ASP A 313 -7.19 -14.58 -16.45
C ASP A 313 -7.82 -13.57 -17.42
N GLY A 314 -7.03 -12.64 -17.91
CA GLY A 314 -7.40 -11.54 -18.80
C GLY A 314 -7.04 -10.17 -18.24
N GLY A 315 -7.27 -9.14 -19.06
CA GLY A 315 -7.01 -7.74 -18.71
C GLY A 315 -5.53 -7.35 -18.71
N LYS A 316 -5.29 -6.07 -18.47
CA LYS A 316 -3.95 -5.52 -18.19
C LYS A 316 -3.79 -5.37 -16.70
N VAL A 317 -2.83 -6.08 -16.14
CA VAL A 317 -2.66 -6.18 -14.69
C VAL A 317 -1.26 -5.72 -14.30
N VAL A 318 -1.17 -4.92 -13.25
CA VAL A 318 0.10 -4.48 -12.67
C VAL A 318 0.17 -4.96 -11.22
N PHE A 319 1.27 -5.59 -10.87
CA PHE A 319 1.60 -5.95 -9.50
C PHE A 319 2.72 -5.04 -9.00
N ASP A 320 2.44 -4.32 -7.92
CA ASP A 320 3.38 -3.49 -7.19
C ASP A 320 3.60 -4.09 -5.79
N GLY A 321 4.82 -3.97 -5.26
CA GLY A 321 5.14 -4.42 -3.91
C GLY A 321 6.60 -4.14 -3.58
N THR A 322 6.91 -4.02 -2.29
CA THR A 322 8.29 -3.91 -1.79
C THR A 322 8.79 -5.29 -1.35
N THR A 323 8.24 -5.82 -0.28
CA THR A 323 8.48 -7.19 0.22
C THR A 323 7.20 -8.05 0.20
N GLY A 324 6.05 -7.41 -0.04
CA GLY A 324 4.78 -8.09 -0.23
C GLY A 324 4.67 -8.78 -1.59
N GLY A 325 3.70 -9.67 -1.73
CA GLY A 325 3.48 -10.41 -2.97
C GLY A 325 2.66 -11.68 -2.79
N VAL A 326 3.01 -12.75 -3.52
CA VAL A 326 2.26 -14.00 -3.50
C VAL A 326 3.20 -15.17 -3.20
N LYS A 327 2.86 -15.95 -2.17
CA LYS A 327 3.62 -17.15 -1.79
C LYS A 327 2.71 -18.38 -1.73
N THR A 328 3.29 -19.55 -1.84
CA THR A 328 2.59 -20.82 -1.60
C THR A 328 3.30 -21.64 -0.53
N ALA A 329 2.58 -22.61 0.03
CA ALA A 329 3.23 -23.68 0.79
C ALA A 329 4.26 -24.42 -0.09
N ASP A 330 5.22 -25.05 0.56
CA ASP A 330 6.20 -25.94 -0.11
C ASP A 330 5.50 -27.22 -0.56
N ASN A 331 5.03 -27.21 -1.80
CA ASN A 331 4.32 -28.31 -2.43
C ASN A 331 4.47 -28.22 -3.95
N ASP A 332 4.91 -29.29 -4.58
CA ASP A 332 5.25 -29.42 -6.00
C ASP A 332 4.10 -29.10 -6.97
N GLU A 333 2.88 -29.04 -6.49
CA GLU A 333 1.69 -28.75 -7.30
C GLU A 333 1.29 -27.28 -7.29
N LEU A 334 1.95 -26.42 -6.47
CA LEU A 334 1.49 -25.05 -6.23
C LEU A 334 2.24 -24.01 -7.07
N TYR A 335 1.46 -23.12 -7.69
CA TYR A 335 1.90 -21.96 -8.44
C TYR A 335 1.56 -20.67 -7.67
N ALA A 336 2.50 -19.75 -7.53
CA ALA A 336 2.14 -18.48 -6.89
C ALA A 336 1.26 -17.64 -7.82
N VAL A 337 1.65 -17.46 -9.09
CA VAL A 337 0.88 -16.69 -10.08
C VAL A 337 0.79 -17.46 -11.40
N VAL A 338 -0.39 -17.45 -12.03
CA VAL A 338 -0.59 -17.96 -13.39
C VAL A 338 -1.18 -16.88 -14.27
N VAL A 339 -0.61 -16.71 -15.48
CA VAL A 339 -1.06 -15.77 -16.52
C VAL A 339 -1.65 -16.57 -17.68
N ARG A 340 -2.90 -16.27 -18.05
CA ARG A 340 -3.61 -17.02 -19.10
C ARG A 340 -4.66 -16.16 -19.80
N ASN A 341 -5.30 -16.72 -20.83
CA ASN A 341 -6.38 -16.11 -21.61
C ASN A 341 -6.04 -14.74 -22.18
N GLY A 342 -4.79 -14.55 -22.63
CA GLY A 342 -4.34 -13.32 -23.25
C GLY A 342 -4.09 -12.16 -22.26
N ALA A 343 -4.03 -12.44 -20.96
CA ALA A 343 -3.69 -11.44 -19.95
C ALA A 343 -2.32 -10.80 -20.18
N ASP A 344 -2.18 -9.55 -19.81
CA ASP A 344 -0.92 -8.77 -19.86
C ASP A 344 -0.54 -8.36 -18.43
N LEU A 345 0.37 -9.13 -17.81
CA LEU A 345 0.84 -8.90 -16.45
C LEU A 345 2.18 -8.18 -16.45
N THR A 346 2.25 -7.06 -15.73
CA THR A 346 3.50 -6.37 -15.39
C THR A 346 3.77 -6.49 -13.90
N ILE A 347 4.97 -6.94 -13.51
CA ILE A 347 5.43 -7.01 -12.12
C ILE A 347 6.54 -6.00 -11.93
N ASN A 348 6.31 -4.99 -11.08
CA ASN A 348 7.29 -3.93 -10.80
C ASN A 348 8.18 -4.25 -9.58
N GLY A 349 7.71 -5.08 -8.64
CA GLY A 349 8.43 -5.47 -7.44
C GLY A 349 7.68 -6.53 -6.63
N GLY A 350 8.13 -6.78 -5.39
CA GLY A 350 7.53 -7.75 -4.50
C GLY A 350 8.18 -9.13 -4.53
N GLU A 351 7.63 -10.08 -3.76
CA GLU A 351 8.14 -11.44 -3.64
C GLU A 351 7.13 -12.47 -4.13
N TYR A 352 7.56 -13.35 -5.03
CA TYR A 352 6.73 -14.39 -5.62
C TYR A 352 7.42 -15.74 -5.45
N ILE A 353 6.84 -16.59 -4.58
CA ILE A 353 7.43 -17.87 -4.22
C ILE A 353 6.40 -18.97 -4.46
N GLY A 354 6.64 -19.83 -5.44
CA GLY A 354 5.80 -20.97 -5.74
C GLY A 354 6.37 -22.27 -5.18
N GLY A 355 5.55 -23.26 -4.94
CA GLY A 355 6.00 -24.63 -4.72
C GLY A 355 6.75 -25.10 -5.96
N THR A 356 6.05 -25.26 -7.09
CA THR A 356 6.69 -25.62 -8.36
C THR A 356 7.09 -24.44 -9.23
N THR A 357 6.37 -23.32 -9.18
CA THR A 357 6.62 -22.18 -10.07
C THR A 357 6.18 -20.86 -9.43
N ALA A 358 7.04 -19.85 -9.46
CA ALA A 358 6.67 -18.51 -9.02
C ALA A 358 5.67 -17.86 -9.98
N VAL A 359 5.98 -17.80 -11.29
CA VAL A 359 5.05 -17.28 -12.30
C VAL A 359 5.00 -18.20 -13.51
N SER A 360 3.82 -18.70 -13.85
CA SER A 360 3.57 -19.52 -15.04
C SER A 360 2.76 -18.75 -16.07
N VAL A 361 3.24 -18.68 -17.30
CA VAL A 361 2.54 -18.07 -18.45
C VAL A 361 2.07 -19.18 -19.38
N THR A 362 0.79 -19.51 -19.32
CA THR A 362 0.19 -20.54 -20.19
C THR A 362 -0.32 -19.95 -21.49
N GLU A 363 -0.84 -18.70 -21.46
CA GLU A 363 -1.26 -17.92 -22.61
C GLU A 363 -1.40 -16.46 -22.19
N GLY A 364 -0.56 -15.57 -22.72
CA GLY A 364 -0.55 -14.14 -22.37
C GLY A 364 0.86 -13.55 -22.30
N PHE A 365 0.98 -12.38 -21.74
CA PHE A 365 2.21 -11.58 -21.71
C PHE A 365 2.63 -11.32 -20.28
N LEU A 366 3.93 -11.48 -19.99
CA LEU A 366 4.53 -11.18 -18.70
C LEU A 366 5.71 -10.23 -18.90
N THR A 367 5.69 -9.10 -18.19
CA THR A 367 6.83 -8.19 -18.07
C THR A 367 7.27 -8.11 -16.62
N ILE A 368 8.54 -8.38 -16.33
CA ILE A 368 9.14 -8.28 -15.00
C ILE A 368 10.13 -7.12 -15.00
N ASN A 369 9.83 -6.06 -14.26
CA ASN A 369 10.69 -4.91 -14.07
C ASN A 369 11.55 -5.03 -12.80
N GLY A 370 11.08 -5.77 -11.79
CA GLY A 370 11.76 -6.01 -10.52
C GLY A 370 11.09 -7.10 -9.70
N GLY A 371 11.59 -7.33 -8.49
CA GLY A 371 11.05 -8.30 -7.55
C GLY A 371 11.98 -9.48 -7.29
N TYR A 372 11.55 -10.34 -6.36
CA TYR A 372 12.22 -11.60 -6.03
C TYR A 372 11.32 -12.78 -6.38
N PHE A 373 11.87 -13.76 -7.07
CA PHE A 373 11.13 -14.91 -7.57
C PHE A 373 11.86 -16.21 -7.18
N ALA A 374 11.13 -17.15 -6.58
CA ALA A 374 11.70 -18.44 -6.21
C ALA A 374 10.73 -19.60 -6.46
N ALA A 375 11.28 -20.77 -6.73
CA ALA A 375 10.57 -22.04 -6.70
C ALA A 375 11.18 -22.93 -5.60
N GLN A 376 10.34 -23.67 -4.87
CA GLN A 376 10.73 -24.43 -3.67
C GLN A 376 10.99 -25.92 -3.96
N ALA A 377 10.33 -26.48 -4.98
CA ALA A 377 10.50 -27.90 -5.35
C ALA A 377 11.88 -28.21 -5.94
N GLU A 378 12.51 -29.30 -5.49
CA GLU A 378 13.90 -29.63 -5.84
C GLU A 378 14.08 -30.16 -7.28
N ASP A 379 13.12 -30.88 -7.85
CA ASP A 379 13.36 -31.72 -9.05
C ASP A 379 12.65 -31.27 -10.34
N THR A 380 11.61 -30.47 -10.32
CA THR A 380 10.81 -30.14 -11.53
C THR A 380 10.34 -28.69 -11.55
N SER A 381 11.00 -27.82 -10.81
CA SER A 381 10.58 -26.46 -10.64
C SER A 381 11.15 -25.51 -11.70
N TYR A 382 10.38 -24.52 -12.04
CA TYR A 382 10.79 -23.39 -12.88
C TYR A 382 10.42 -22.10 -12.19
N VAL A 383 11.38 -21.26 -11.91
CA VAL A 383 11.07 -19.96 -11.30
C VAL A 383 10.08 -19.17 -12.16
N ILE A 384 10.36 -19.09 -13.46
CA ILE A 384 9.44 -18.57 -14.47
C ILE A 384 9.22 -19.62 -15.53
N ASN A 385 7.96 -19.99 -15.76
CA ASN A 385 7.59 -20.96 -16.78
C ASN A 385 6.76 -20.30 -17.90
N CYS A 386 7.08 -20.57 -19.14
CA CYS A 386 6.33 -20.12 -20.30
C CYS A 386 5.99 -21.32 -21.18
N SER A 387 4.72 -21.48 -21.52
CA SER A 387 4.26 -22.57 -22.38
C SER A 387 4.95 -22.56 -23.74
N ASP A 388 5.68 -23.62 -24.05
CA ASP A 388 6.40 -23.80 -25.33
C ASP A 388 5.50 -23.65 -26.54
N SER A 389 4.30 -24.22 -26.50
CA SER A 389 3.34 -24.17 -27.59
C SER A 389 2.78 -22.77 -27.81
N ALA A 390 2.41 -22.09 -26.70
CA ALA A 390 1.89 -20.74 -26.77
C ALA A 390 2.98 -19.74 -27.21
N PHE A 391 4.22 -19.89 -26.72
CA PHE A 391 5.36 -19.09 -27.17
C PHE A 391 5.61 -19.25 -28.67
N LYS A 392 5.65 -20.49 -29.18
CA LYS A 392 5.85 -20.77 -30.62
C LYS A 392 4.72 -20.23 -31.51
N ASN A 393 3.51 -20.17 -30.97
CA ASN A 393 2.34 -19.64 -31.67
C ASN A 393 2.20 -18.12 -31.53
N GLY A 394 3.04 -17.47 -30.73
CA GLY A 394 3.00 -16.04 -30.46
C GLY A 394 1.87 -15.60 -29.51
N THR A 395 1.24 -16.55 -28.78
CA THR A 395 0.17 -16.25 -27.79
C THR A 395 0.69 -16.18 -26.38
N ALA A 396 1.99 -16.43 -26.15
CA ALA A 396 2.67 -16.16 -24.88
C ALA A 396 4.03 -15.52 -25.08
N GLN A 397 4.39 -14.60 -24.19
CA GLN A 397 5.70 -13.95 -24.18
C GLN A 397 6.11 -13.59 -22.75
N VAL A 398 7.41 -13.69 -22.46
CA VAL A 398 8.00 -13.23 -21.19
C VAL A 398 9.13 -12.26 -21.51
N VAL A 399 9.10 -11.08 -20.87
CA VAL A 399 10.14 -10.05 -20.93
C VAL A 399 10.66 -9.80 -19.52
N ILE A 400 11.95 -9.98 -19.30
CA ILE A 400 12.60 -9.74 -18.00
C ILE A 400 13.55 -8.56 -18.15
N GLN A 401 13.29 -7.48 -17.42
CA GLN A 401 14.08 -6.27 -17.39
C GLN A 401 14.86 -6.13 -16.08
N GLY A 402 14.42 -6.79 -15.01
CA GLY A 402 15.05 -6.77 -13.69
C GLY A 402 14.57 -7.93 -12.82
N GLY A 403 14.97 -7.93 -11.54
CA GLY A 403 14.56 -8.92 -10.55
C GLY A 403 15.67 -9.90 -10.16
N SER A 404 15.42 -10.65 -9.09
CA SER A 404 16.27 -11.71 -8.56
C SER A 404 15.53 -13.04 -8.64
N PHE A 405 16.22 -14.11 -9.09
CA PHE A 405 15.62 -15.42 -9.35
C PHE A 405 16.41 -16.50 -8.61
N LEU A 406 15.72 -17.34 -7.85
CA LEU A 406 16.30 -18.45 -7.10
C LEU A 406 15.53 -19.74 -7.39
N ASN A 407 16.28 -20.77 -7.81
CA ASN A 407 15.79 -22.14 -8.03
C ASN A 407 16.63 -23.12 -7.22
#